data_63c8f5939a83b812da89a494596207f9
#
_entry.id   63c8f5939a83b812da89a494596207f9
#
_cell.length_a   1.000
_cell.length_b   1.000
_cell.length_c   1.000
_cell.angle_alpha   90.00
_cell.angle_beta   90.00
_cell.angle_gamma   90.00
#
_symmetry.space_group_name_H-M   'P 1'
#
loop_
_entity.id
_entity.type
_entity.pdbx_description
1 polymer ?
#
loop_
_entity_poly.entity_id
_entity_poly.type
_entity_poly.pdbx_seq_one_letter_code
_entity_poly.pdbx_strand_id
1 'polypeptide(L)'
;MGAFGTAREPTKRFLQYGHPMGGLANMVSYRRFPEVNIDAGIRNTIVAILSGIVFACGWWIIIDAAACYGPESLPHPTHAIGAIATVGFILLNIIPQHALSSEIEDPKACALLFVGVLVNFVTLIAATWVMFASYVTGNIKPVWPGVALFLQNLLIFVATFLFRFGRYHESLSF
;
A
#
# COMPACT_ATOMS: atom_id res chain seq x y z
N MET A 1 51.20 -65.34 -8.10
CA MET A 1 50.71 -64.78 -9.37
C MET A 1 49.56 -63.92 -9.07
N GLY A 2 49.57 -62.67 -9.16
CA GLY A 2 50.28 -61.56 -9.68
C GLY A 2 49.75 -60.36 -9.01
N ALA A 3 50.62 -59.55 -8.47
CA ALA A 3 50.30 -58.26 -7.88
C ALA A 3 49.96 -57.24 -8.98
N PHE A 4 48.91 -56.45 -8.81
CA PHE A 4 48.73 -55.21 -9.56
C PHE A 4 48.62 -54.08 -8.59
N GLY A 5 49.63 -53.23 -8.69
CA GLY A 5 49.78 -52.03 -7.87
C GLY A 5 48.74 -50.98 -8.08
N THR A 6 48.35 -50.41 -7.00
CA THR A 6 47.57 -49.20 -6.94
C THR A 6 48.43 -47.99 -7.28
N ALA A 7 48.19 -47.39 -8.43
CA ALA A 7 48.75 -46.10 -8.81
C ALA A 7 48.22 -45.02 -7.89
N ARG A 8 49.11 -44.41 -7.08
CA ARG A 8 48.83 -43.17 -6.33
C ARG A 8 48.74 -42.02 -7.32
N GLU A 9 47.61 -41.39 -7.39
CA GLU A 9 47.49 -40.08 -8.01
C GLU A 9 48.26 -39.01 -7.23
N PRO A 10 49.06 -38.18 -7.90
CA PRO A 10 49.78 -37.08 -7.24
C PRO A 10 48.85 -35.89 -6.97
N THR A 11 48.61 -35.65 -5.71
CA THR A 11 48.41 -34.39 -5.01
C THR A 11 48.23 -33.17 -5.88
N LYS A 12 46.99 -32.75 -6.09
CA LYS A 12 46.64 -31.35 -6.45
C LYS A 12 46.75 -30.45 -5.22
N ARG A 13 47.97 -30.16 -4.79
CA ARG A 13 48.29 -29.23 -3.72
C ARG A 13 49.07 -28.04 -4.29
N PHE A 14 48.56 -27.44 -5.35
CA PHE A 14 49.06 -26.16 -5.85
C PHE A 14 47.86 -25.38 -6.41
N LEU A 15 47.45 -24.42 -5.70
CA LEU A 15 46.81 -23.16 -6.09
C LEU A 15 45.97 -22.62 -4.93
N GLN A 16 46.58 -22.48 -3.76
CA GLN A 16 46.06 -21.64 -2.70
C GLN A 16 47.01 -20.45 -2.48
N TYR A 17 47.23 -19.71 -3.58
CA TYR A 17 47.88 -18.42 -3.48
C TYR A 17 46.76 -17.39 -3.42
N GLY A 18 46.56 -16.86 -2.21
CA GLY A 18 45.54 -15.86 -1.93
C GLY A 18 45.74 -14.62 -2.77
N HIS A 19 44.68 -14.21 -3.44
CA HIS A 19 44.59 -12.90 -4.06
C HIS A 19 44.43 -11.83 -2.96
N PRO A 20 45.31 -10.80 -2.92
CA PRO A 20 45.23 -9.72 -1.93
C PRO A 20 44.15 -8.67 -2.23
N MET A 21 43.18 -8.98 -3.07
CA MET A 21 42.09 -8.05 -3.43
C MET A 21 40.81 -8.20 -2.58
N GLY A 22 40.82 -9.09 -1.59
CA GLY A 22 39.70 -9.30 -0.69
C GLY A 22 39.50 -8.19 0.37
N GLY A 23 40.54 -7.37 0.61
CA GLY A 23 40.50 -6.36 1.67
C GLY A 23 39.60 -5.15 1.36
N LEU A 24 39.56 -4.70 0.11
CA LEU A 24 38.74 -3.54 -0.29
C LEU A 24 37.26 -3.90 -0.48
N ALA A 25 36.96 -5.09 -0.97
CA ALA A 25 35.58 -5.56 -1.10
C ALA A 25 34.92 -5.76 0.29
N ASN A 26 35.66 -6.21 1.29
CA ASN A 26 35.17 -6.32 2.66
C ASN A 26 35.04 -4.97 3.37
N MET A 27 35.80 -3.95 2.99
CA MET A 27 35.66 -2.60 3.56
C MET A 27 34.42 -1.85 3.02
N VAL A 28 34.00 -2.11 1.80
CA VAL A 28 32.80 -1.51 1.20
C VAL A 28 31.53 -2.19 1.70
N SER A 29 31.62 -3.45 2.13
CA SER A 29 30.46 -4.20 2.66
C SER A 29 30.06 -3.82 4.10
N TYR A 30 30.86 -3.01 4.81
CA TYR A 30 30.62 -2.70 6.22
C TYR A 30 29.80 -1.43 6.49
N ARG A 31 29.31 -0.75 5.44
CA ARG A 31 28.24 0.23 5.58
C ARG A 31 26.88 -0.35 5.25
N ARG A 32 26.59 -1.52 5.78
CA ARG A 32 25.21 -1.91 5.92
C ARG A 32 24.65 -1.06 7.03
N PHE A 33 23.84 -0.02 6.64
CA PHE A 33 22.96 0.63 7.61
C PHE A 33 22.28 -0.48 8.41
N PRO A 34 22.13 -0.34 9.75
CA PRO A 34 21.37 -1.32 10.49
C PRO A 34 20.02 -1.39 9.80
N GLU A 35 19.73 -2.51 9.12
CA GLU A 35 18.37 -2.82 8.69
C GLU A 35 17.60 -2.86 10.00
N VAL A 36 16.80 -1.83 10.23
CA VAL A 36 15.80 -1.84 11.28
C VAL A 36 14.85 -2.95 10.85
N ASN A 37 15.13 -4.16 11.31
CA ASN A 37 14.27 -5.32 11.16
C ASN A 37 13.06 -5.06 12.06
N ILE A 38 12.18 -4.17 11.59
CA ILE A 38 10.87 -3.99 12.17
C ILE A 38 10.15 -5.29 11.85
N ASP A 39 9.88 -6.10 12.87
CA ASP A 39 9.10 -7.31 12.73
C ASP A 39 7.87 -7.03 11.86
N ALA A 40 7.58 -7.93 10.90
CA ALA A 40 6.46 -7.76 9.97
C ALA A 40 5.14 -7.44 10.69
N GLY A 41 4.97 -7.97 11.91
CA GLY A 41 3.84 -7.68 12.78
C GLY A 41 3.76 -6.21 13.21
N ILE A 42 4.88 -5.62 13.64
CA ILE A 42 4.93 -4.20 14.04
C ILE A 42 4.65 -3.31 12.84
N ARG A 43 5.24 -3.61 11.69
CA ARG A 43 5.00 -2.85 10.45
C ARG A 43 3.53 -2.89 10.02
N ASN A 44 2.92 -4.06 10.04
CA ASN A 44 1.52 -4.22 9.69
C ASN A 44 0.59 -3.45 10.66
N THR A 45 0.93 -3.42 11.94
CA THR A 45 0.21 -2.64 12.96
C THR A 45 0.35 -1.15 12.72
N ILE A 46 1.55 -0.65 12.45
CA ILE A 46 1.80 0.77 12.15
C ILE A 46 1.01 1.20 10.90
N VAL A 47 1.07 0.41 9.82
CA VAL A 47 0.33 0.69 8.59
C VAL A 47 -1.18 0.73 8.83
N ALA A 48 -1.72 -0.21 9.62
CA ALA A 48 -3.14 -0.22 9.96
C ALA A 48 -3.56 1.01 10.76
N ILE A 49 -2.77 1.42 11.75
CA ILE A 49 -3.03 2.63 12.55
C ILE A 49 -2.96 3.88 11.68
N LEU A 50 -1.91 4.04 10.86
CA LEU A 50 -1.76 5.20 9.98
C LEU A 50 -2.90 5.29 8.97
N SER A 51 -3.28 4.18 8.35
CA SER A 51 -4.42 4.12 7.43
C SER A 51 -5.73 4.51 8.12
N GLY A 52 -5.96 4.03 9.35
CA GLY A 52 -7.13 4.39 10.14
C GLY A 52 -7.17 5.89 10.49
N ILE A 53 -6.03 6.48 10.84
CA ILE A 53 -5.93 7.92 11.12
C ILE A 53 -6.24 8.73 9.87
N VAL A 54 -5.64 8.39 8.71
CA VAL A 54 -5.88 9.09 7.45
C VAL A 54 -7.34 9.00 7.04
N PHE A 55 -7.96 7.82 7.18
CA PHE A 55 -9.39 7.62 6.93
C PHE A 55 -10.26 8.50 7.83
N ALA A 56 -9.98 8.53 9.13
CA ALA A 56 -10.71 9.32 10.11
C ALA A 56 -10.57 10.83 9.83
N CYS A 57 -9.38 11.30 9.47
CA CYS A 57 -9.16 12.70 9.07
C CYS A 57 -10.01 13.08 7.85
N GLY A 58 -10.15 12.20 6.86
CA GLY A 58 -11.01 12.44 5.71
C GLY A 58 -12.47 12.68 6.10
N TRP A 59 -13.01 11.83 6.97
CA TRP A 59 -14.37 12.00 7.48
C TRP A 59 -14.51 13.23 8.37
N TRP A 60 -13.50 13.54 9.18
CA TRP A 60 -13.55 14.72 10.05
C TRP A 60 -13.65 16.02 9.26
N ILE A 61 -12.89 16.16 8.19
CA ILE A 61 -12.89 17.36 7.32
C ILE A 61 -14.27 17.62 6.73
N ILE A 62 -14.97 16.59 6.24
CA ILE A 62 -16.30 16.78 5.64
C ILE A 62 -17.37 17.03 6.70
N ILE A 63 -17.26 16.43 7.88
CA ILE A 63 -18.17 16.66 9.01
C ILE A 63 -18.05 18.12 9.48
N ASP A 64 -16.83 18.63 9.63
CA ASP A 64 -16.56 20.02 9.97
C ASP A 64 -17.13 20.97 8.92
N ALA A 65 -16.89 20.71 7.64
CA ALA A 65 -17.46 21.50 6.56
C ALA A 65 -19.00 21.49 6.56
N ALA A 66 -19.62 20.33 6.81
CA ALA A 66 -21.08 20.21 6.90
C ALA A 66 -21.66 20.95 8.10
N ALA A 67 -20.97 20.95 9.24
CA ALA A 67 -21.39 21.66 10.44
C ALA A 67 -21.29 23.19 10.28
N CYS A 68 -20.23 23.67 9.61
CA CYS A 68 -19.98 25.10 9.46
C CYS A 68 -20.82 25.76 8.34
N TYR A 69 -21.10 25.04 7.25
CA TYR A 69 -21.64 25.66 6.02
C TYR A 69 -23.05 25.25 5.66
N GLY A 70 -23.62 24.24 6.30
CA GLY A 70 -25.01 23.82 6.10
C GLY A 70 -25.32 23.24 4.70
N PRO A 71 -26.60 22.82 4.47
CA PRO A 71 -26.98 22.07 3.28
C PRO A 71 -27.04 22.90 1.99
N GLU A 72 -27.12 24.23 2.08
CA GLU A 72 -27.12 25.09 0.90
C GLU A 72 -25.76 25.13 0.22
N SER A 73 -24.67 25.09 1.02
CA SER A 73 -23.30 25.09 0.52
C SER A 73 -22.74 23.68 0.32
N LEU A 74 -23.31 22.68 0.99
CA LEU A 74 -22.93 21.26 0.85
C LEU A 74 -24.20 20.41 0.68
N PRO A 75 -24.72 20.24 -0.53
CA PRO A 75 -25.95 19.48 -0.77
C PRO A 75 -25.84 18.04 -0.30
N HIS A 76 -26.90 17.49 0.30
CA HIS A 76 -26.90 16.11 0.83
C HIS A 76 -26.44 15.03 -0.16
N PRO A 77 -26.72 15.08 -1.48
CA PRO A 77 -26.23 14.07 -2.42
C PRO A 77 -24.71 13.96 -2.50
N THR A 78 -23.98 15.02 -2.16
CA THR A 78 -22.50 14.99 -2.22
C THR A 78 -21.89 14.07 -1.17
N HIS A 79 -22.57 13.89 -0.03
CA HIS A 79 -22.13 12.94 1.02
C HIS A 79 -22.17 11.48 0.55
N ALA A 80 -23.02 11.15 -0.43
CA ALA A 80 -23.08 9.80 -1.01
C ALA A 80 -21.74 9.41 -1.66
N ILE A 81 -20.99 10.35 -2.22
CA ILE A 81 -19.69 10.08 -2.84
C ILE A 81 -18.71 9.53 -1.81
N GLY A 82 -18.61 10.18 -0.64
CA GLY A 82 -17.77 9.71 0.46
C GLY A 82 -18.25 8.38 1.07
N ALA A 83 -19.57 8.16 1.14
CA ALA A 83 -20.13 6.88 1.59
C ALA A 83 -19.76 5.73 0.62
N ILE A 84 -19.89 5.95 -0.68
CA ILE A 84 -19.51 4.97 -1.71
C ILE A 84 -17.99 4.70 -1.68
N ALA A 85 -17.16 5.73 -1.50
CA ALA A 85 -15.71 5.57 -1.32
C ALA A 85 -15.39 4.69 -0.10
N THR A 86 -16.13 4.86 1.01
CA THR A 86 -16.00 4.04 2.21
C THR A 86 -16.37 2.58 1.93
N VAL A 87 -17.41 2.31 1.15
CA VAL A 87 -17.74 0.95 0.71
C VAL A 87 -16.59 0.35 -0.10
N GLY A 88 -16.00 1.10 -1.02
CA GLY A 88 -14.80 0.68 -1.76
C GLY A 88 -13.61 0.36 -0.84
N PHE A 89 -13.37 1.20 0.19
CA PHE A 89 -12.38 0.94 1.23
C PHE A 89 -12.64 -0.39 1.95
N ILE A 90 -13.88 -0.65 2.36
CA ILE A 90 -14.26 -1.89 3.06
C ILE A 90 -14.09 -3.09 2.13
N LEU A 91 -14.55 -3.01 0.88
CA LEU A 91 -14.42 -4.09 -0.11
C LEU A 91 -12.96 -4.53 -0.29
N LEU A 92 -12.03 -3.58 -0.40
CA LEU A 92 -10.60 -3.87 -0.55
C LEU A 92 -9.98 -4.48 0.72
N ASN A 93 -10.52 -4.15 1.90
CA ASN A 93 -9.99 -4.62 3.17
C ASN A 93 -10.55 -5.99 3.61
N ILE A 94 -11.72 -6.38 3.11
CA ILE A 94 -12.30 -7.71 3.38
C ILE A 94 -11.52 -8.82 2.68
N ILE A 95 -10.86 -8.54 1.56
CA ILE A 95 -10.12 -9.55 0.79
C ILE A 95 -8.89 -9.99 1.57
N PRO A 96 -8.78 -11.26 1.97
CA PRO A 96 -7.61 -11.76 2.67
C PRO A 96 -6.39 -11.75 1.73
N GLN A 97 -5.23 -11.40 2.27
CA GLN A 97 -4.03 -11.26 1.43
C GLN A 97 -3.56 -12.60 0.83
N HIS A 98 -3.76 -13.70 1.56
CA HIS A 98 -3.41 -15.04 1.06
C HIS A 98 -4.19 -15.47 -0.19
N ALA A 99 -5.40 -14.93 -0.40
CA ALA A 99 -6.19 -15.25 -1.60
C ALA A 99 -5.59 -14.68 -2.90
N LEU A 100 -4.64 -13.75 -2.77
CA LEU A 100 -3.95 -13.12 -3.91
C LEU A 100 -2.50 -13.60 -4.07
N SER A 101 -1.96 -14.31 -3.06
CA SER A 101 -0.57 -14.80 -3.04
C SER A 101 -0.45 -16.31 -3.19
N SER A 102 -1.56 -17.03 -3.25
CA SER A 102 -1.55 -18.48 -3.49
C SER A 102 -1.27 -18.78 -4.96
N GLU A 103 -0.60 -19.90 -5.23
CA GLU A 103 -0.37 -20.40 -6.60
C GLU A 103 -1.67 -20.61 -7.39
N ILE A 104 -2.81 -20.62 -6.72
CA ILE A 104 -4.15 -20.67 -7.30
C ILE A 104 -4.80 -19.32 -7.04
N GLU A 105 -4.68 -18.40 -8.00
CA GLU A 105 -5.40 -17.13 -7.95
C GLU A 105 -6.91 -17.39 -7.89
N ASP A 106 -7.55 -16.94 -6.79
CA ASP A 106 -9.01 -16.98 -6.72
C ASP A 106 -9.58 -15.86 -7.62
N PRO A 107 -10.22 -16.19 -8.74
CA PRO A 107 -10.74 -15.18 -9.68
C PRO A 107 -11.77 -14.26 -9.02
N LYS A 108 -12.46 -14.72 -7.97
CA LYS A 108 -13.42 -13.90 -7.22
C LYS A 108 -12.71 -12.85 -6.38
N ALA A 109 -11.58 -13.19 -5.74
CA ALA A 109 -10.77 -12.25 -4.98
C ALA A 109 -10.17 -11.18 -5.90
N CYS A 110 -9.66 -11.57 -7.07
CA CYS A 110 -9.14 -10.63 -8.07
C CYS A 110 -10.23 -9.69 -8.60
N ALA A 111 -11.42 -10.22 -8.92
CA ALA A 111 -12.55 -9.42 -9.39
C ALA A 111 -13.00 -8.41 -8.31
N LEU A 112 -13.10 -8.85 -7.05
CA LEU A 112 -13.51 -8.00 -5.94
C LEU A 112 -12.46 -6.90 -5.67
N LEU A 113 -11.18 -7.21 -5.77
CA LEU A 113 -10.09 -6.23 -5.67
C LEU A 113 -10.21 -5.18 -6.78
N PHE A 114 -10.40 -5.63 -8.02
CA PHE A 114 -10.56 -4.72 -9.15
C PHE A 114 -11.76 -3.79 -8.97
N VAL A 115 -12.92 -4.33 -8.58
CA VAL A 115 -14.13 -3.54 -8.30
C VAL A 115 -13.88 -2.53 -7.17
N GLY A 116 -13.25 -2.93 -6.07
CA GLY A 116 -12.95 -2.03 -4.96
C GLY A 116 -12.01 -0.89 -5.36
N VAL A 117 -10.96 -1.17 -6.15
CA VAL A 117 -10.08 -0.14 -6.70
C VAL A 117 -10.84 0.79 -7.64
N LEU A 118 -11.64 0.23 -8.56
CA LEU A 118 -12.42 1.00 -9.51
C LEU A 118 -13.40 1.95 -8.80
N VAL A 119 -14.12 1.49 -7.78
CA VAL A 119 -15.02 2.32 -6.98
C VAL A 119 -14.29 3.50 -6.36
N ASN A 120 -13.12 3.29 -5.75
CA ASN A 120 -12.33 4.37 -5.15
C ASN A 120 -11.83 5.39 -6.18
N PHE A 121 -11.43 4.95 -7.38
CA PHE A 121 -11.07 5.86 -8.46
C PHE A 121 -12.26 6.68 -8.96
N VAL A 122 -13.39 6.04 -9.21
CA VAL A 122 -14.61 6.70 -9.69
C VAL A 122 -15.09 7.75 -8.71
N THR A 123 -15.10 7.44 -7.40
CA THR A 123 -15.52 8.41 -6.37
C THR A 123 -14.55 9.59 -6.25
N LEU A 124 -13.24 9.37 -6.40
CA LEU A 124 -12.26 10.45 -6.42
C LEU A 124 -12.46 11.36 -7.64
N ILE A 125 -12.70 10.79 -8.83
CA ILE A 125 -13.00 11.56 -10.04
C ILE A 125 -14.31 12.34 -9.86
N ALA A 126 -15.35 11.71 -9.31
CA ALA A 126 -16.63 12.37 -9.05
C ALA A 126 -16.49 13.54 -8.06
N ALA A 127 -15.75 13.35 -6.96
CA ALA A 127 -15.48 14.42 -6.01
C ALA A 127 -14.70 15.59 -6.64
N THR A 128 -13.69 15.27 -7.47
CA THR A 128 -12.94 16.28 -8.22
C THR A 128 -13.86 17.05 -9.18
N TRP A 129 -14.71 16.32 -9.91
CA TRP A 129 -15.66 16.93 -10.84
C TRP A 129 -16.62 17.88 -10.13
N VAL A 130 -17.23 17.44 -9.01
CA VAL A 130 -18.13 18.27 -8.23
C VAL A 130 -17.42 19.51 -7.70
N MET A 131 -16.19 19.37 -7.17
CA MET A 131 -15.39 20.50 -6.70
C MET A 131 -15.20 21.54 -7.80
N PHE A 132 -14.80 21.14 -8.99
CA PHE A 132 -14.57 22.09 -10.09
C PHE A 132 -15.87 22.64 -10.67
N ALA A 133 -16.82 21.79 -11.03
CA ALA A 133 -18.03 22.19 -11.74
C ALA A 133 -18.98 23.05 -10.87
N SER A 134 -19.13 22.71 -9.59
CA SER A 134 -20.10 23.39 -8.71
C SER A 134 -19.50 24.55 -7.91
N TYR A 135 -18.24 24.42 -7.48
CA TYR A 135 -17.63 25.39 -6.56
C TYR A 135 -16.59 26.29 -7.21
N VAL A 136 -15.72 25.78 -8.08
CA VAL A 136 -14.67 26.59 -8.72
C VAL A 136 -15.26 27.40 -9.86
N THR A 137 -15.91 26.75 -10.83
CA THR A 137 -16.52 27.39 -12.00
C THR A 137 -18.00 27.73 -11.81
N GLY A 138 -18.68 27.09 -10.85
CA GLY A 138 -20.08 27.33 -10.50
C GLY A 138 -20.28 28.52 -9.54
N ASN A 139 -21.52 28.71 -9.14
CA ASN A 139 -21.94 29.84 -8.31
C ASN A 139 -22.05 29.49 -6.81
N ILE A 140 -21.73 28.25 -6.40
CA ILE A 140 -21.81 27.85 -4.98
C ILE A 140 -20.62 28.46 -4.23
N LYS A 141 -20.96 29.31 -3.25
CA LYS A 141 -19.95 29.92 -2.36
C LYS A 141 -20.35 29.64 -0.90
N PRO A 142 -19.37 29.44 -0.02
CA PRO A 142 -17.93 29.47 -0.24
C PRO A 142 -17.40 28.19 -0.96
N VAL A 143 -16.18 28.24 -1.47
CA VAL A 143 -15.55 27.12 -2.21
C VAL A 143 -15.07 26.00 -1.29
N TRP A 144 -14.86 26.29 0.00
CA TRP A 144 -14.29 25.36 0.97
C TRP A 144 -15.04 24.01 1.07
N PRO A 145 -16.39 23.94 1.10
CA PRO A 145 -17.09 22.65 1.17
C PRO A 145 -16.78 21.73 -0.02
N GLY A 146 -16.57 22.29 -1.22
CA GLY A 146 -16.14 21.54 -2.38
C GLY A 146 -14.72 20.97 -2.22
N VAL A 147 -13.81 21.77 -1.66
CA VAL A 147 -12.44 21.33 -1.35
C VAL A 147 -12.47 20.24 -0.26
N ALA A 148 -13.32 20.38 0.76
CA ALA A 148 -13.49 19.39 1.82
C ALA A 148 -13.97 18.04 1.27
N LEU A 149 -14.93 18.07 0.34
CA LEU A 149 -15.43 16.88 -0.35
C LEU A 149 -14.31 16.17 -1.14
N PHE A 150 -13.50 16.92 -1.88
CA PHE A 150 -12.34 16.38 -2.59
C PHE A 150 -11.31 15.79 -1.64
N LEU A 151 -10.94 16.52 -0.57
CA LEU A 151 -9.97 16.06 0.42
C LEU A 151 -10.45 14.80 1.14
N GLN A 152 -11.74 14.71 1.50
CA GLN A 152 -12.30 13.49 2.07
C GLN A 152 -12.04 12.29 1.17
N ASN A 153 -12.43 12.37 -0.10
CA ASN A 153 -12.29 11.25 -1.03
C ASN A 153 -10.82 10.93 -1.34
N LEU A 154 -9.96 11.94 -1.42
CA LEU A 154 -8.52 11.77 -1.58
C LEU A 154 -7.91 11.03 -0.37
N LEU A 155 -8.26 11.41 0.85
CA LEU A 155 -7.75 10.77 2.06
C LEU A 155 -8.28 9.34 2.21
N ILE A 156 -9.54 9.07 1.87
CA ILE A 156 -10.09 7.70 1.83
C ILE A 156 -9.32 6.86 0.80
N PHE A 157 -9.05 7.42 -0.39
CA PHE A 157 -8.26 6.77 -1.43
C PHE A 157 -6.85 6.42 -0.92
N VAL A 158 -6.13 7.39 -0.35
CA VAL A 158 -4.79 7.18 0.21
C VAL A 158 -4.82 6.13 1.33
N ALA A 159 -5.79 6.21 2.25
CA ALA A 159 -5.97 5.25 3.33
C ALA A 159 -6.19 3.83 2.80
N THR A 160 -6.98 3.69 1.73
CA THR A 160 -7.26 2.41 1.08
C THR A 160 -6.00 1.76 0.54
N PHE A 161 -5.19 2.52 -0.20
CA PHE A 161 -3.95 2.03 -0.78
C PHE A 161 -2.88 1.78 0.28
N LEU A 162 -2.77 2.67 1.27
CA LEU A 162 -1.85 2.50 2.38
C LEU A 162 -2.14 1.20 3.15
N PHE A 163 -3.40 0.94 3.47
CA PHE A 163 -3.79 -0.27 4.18
C PHE A 163 -3.59 -1.53 3.32
N ARG A 164 -3.92 -1.47 2.03
CA ARG A 164 -3.85 -2.63 1.13
C ARG A 164 -2.41 -3.01 0.77
N PHE A 165 -1.61 -2.03 0.38
CA PHE A 165 -0.26 -2.25 -0.15
C PHE A 165 0.86 -1.99 0.85
N GLY A 166 0.59 -1.29 1.94
CA GLY A 166 1.59 -1.04 2.99
C GLY A 166 1.87 -2.25 3.88
N ARG A 167 0.98 -3.23 3.92
CA ARG A 167 1.14 -4.43 4.76
C ARG A 167 2.09 -5.42 4.08
N TYR A 168 3.03 -5.94 4.87
CA TYR A 168 3.96 -6.97 4.43
C TYR A 168 3.33 -8.36 4.57
N HIS A 169 3.43 -9.14 3.51
CA HIS A 169 3.12 -10.56 3.53
C HIS A 169 4.44 -11.32 3.61
N GLU A 170 4.68 -12.00 4.71
CA GLU A 170 5.75 -12.98 4.79
C GLU A 170 5.28 -14.18 3.97
N SER A 171 5.84 -14.35 2.77
CA SER A 171 5.71 -15.60 2.03
C SER A 171 6.44 -16.65 2.87
N LEU A 172 5.68 -17.56 3.48
CA LEU A 172 6.23 -18.75 4.11
C LEU A 172 6.99 -19.53 3.03
N SER A 173 8.29 -19.28 2.91
CA SER A 173 9.19 -20.16 2.20
C SER A 173 9.38 -21.39 3.10
N PHE A 174 8.69 -22.46 2.76
CA PHE A 174 9.00 -23.80 3.26
C PHE A 174 10.19 -24.39 2.50
#